data_576add0ef3fb889f1953330fad8fc4fb
#
_entry.id   576add0ef3fb889f1953330fad8fc4fb
#
_cell.length_a   1.000
_cell.length_b   1.000
_cell.length_c   1.000
_cell.angle_alpha   90.00
_cell.angle_beta   90.00
_cell.angle_gamma   90.00
#
_symmetry.space_group_name_H-M   'P 1'
#
loop_
_entity.id
_entity.type
_entity.pdbx_description
1 polymer ?
#
loop_
_entity_poly.entity_id
_entity_poly.type
_entity_poly.pdbx_seq_one_letter_code
_entity_poly.pdbx_strand_id
1 'polypeptide(L)'
;MLMAMSIGSYASQPKDNPKTDREIWVDIMYQMAEPVLKNMAEGKLQEKMTVENGGLELSPTWDNRDKKVSYMECFARLMAGLAPWLSLPDDDTPEGAKRKQLREWALKAYANAVDPESPDYLGWTSGGQTLVDAAYLVESLYRGYDALWVPLDSITKQRYIKEIQGLRRYDPPYTNWVLFVGMEEAFLMYVGASYDAYRIKMAVSKAEEWYIGDGLYSDGPSFAFDYYNAYVIQPMYTEILEMVSARQPNNNYLVRSHGDKRNGAKNRLEIVRKRMQKYSVILERFISPEGTYPVVGRSIPYRMAVFQPLAQLAWRKQLPKELTNGQVRAGLTAVAKKMFGQANNFNKLGFLTIGFLGNHPNVADWYTNNGSLYMTSLAFLPLGLPADDPFWTDPAEKWTSKKAWEGDDFPKDHKWDINPQILYWE
;
A
#
# COMPACT_ATOMS: atom_id res chain seq x y z
N MET A 1 67.10 -8.07 -36.15
CA MET A 1 65.68 -8.23 -36.42
C MET A 1 64.97 -8.05 -35.08
N LEU A 2 64.55 -6.81 -34.73
CA LEU A 2 63.90 -6.51 -33.49
C LEU A 2 62.40 -6.64 -33.67
N MET A 3 61.77 -7.53 -32.93
CA MET A 3 60.30 -7.62 -32.82
C MET A 3 59.81 -6.57 -31.84
N ALA A 4 59.00 -5.62 -32.32
CA ALA A 4 58.30 -4.67 -31.49
C ALA A 4 57.01 -5.34 -30.95
N MET A 5 56.93 -5.54 -29.64
CA MET A 5 55.68 -5.94 -28.98
C MET A 5 54.76 -4.72 -28.84
N SER A 6 53.62 -4.73 -29.49
CA SER A 6 52.56 -3.74 -29.28
C SER A 6 51.82 -4.07 -27.96
N ILE A 7 51.93 -3.14 -27.00
CA ILE A 7 51.13 -3.17 -25.77
C ILE A 7 49.74 -2.63 -26.12
N GLY A 8 48.79 -3.53 -26.24
CA GLY A 8 47.38 -3.15 -26.36
C GLY A 8 46.90 -2.54 -25.03
N SER A 9 46.49 -1.28 -25.05
CA SER A 9 45.81 -0.65 -23.93
C SER A 9 44.41 -1.25 -23.75
N TYR A 10 44.23 -2.03 -22.69
CA TYR A 10 42.89 -2.40 -22.24
C TYR A 10 42.21 -1.14 -21.73
N ALA A 11 41.24 -0.62 -22.51
CA ALA A 11 40.33 0.38 -22.02
C ALA A 11 39.51 -0.28 -20.89
N SER A 12 39.67 0.22 -19.66
CA SER A 12 38.84 -0.19 -18.54
C SER A 12 37.39 0.16 -18.85
N GLN A 13 36.52 -0.85 -18.87
CA GLN A 13 35.06 -0.60 -18.90
C GLN A 13 34.70 0.32 -17.73
N PRO A 14 33.80 1.29 -17.93
CA PRO A 14 33.35 2.14 -16.85
C PRO A 14 32.77 1.22 -15.75
N LYS A 15 33.28 1.35 -14.53
CA LYS A 15 32.68 0.72 -13.36
C LYS A 15 31.31 1.35 -13.20
N ASP A 16 30.23 0.59 -13.46
CA ASP A 16 28.89 1.01 -13.12
C ASP A 16 28.88 1.42 -11.64
N ASN A 17 28.58 2.67 -11.37
CA ASN A 17 28.38 3.11 -10.00
C ASN A 17 27.21 2.30 -9.39
N PRO A 18 27.33 1.85 -8.13
CA PRO A 18 26.25 1.12 -7.49
C PRO A 18 24.98 2.00 -7.45
N LYS A 19 23.83 1.40 -7.81
CA LYS A 19 22.53 2.08 -7.78
C LYS A 19 22.26 2.63 -6.39
N THR A 20 21.71 3.83 -6.34
CA THR A 20 21.16 4.44 -5.12
C THR A 20 19.93 3.66 -4.63
N ASP A 21 19.56 3.84 -3.36
CA ASP A 21 18.34 3.22 -2.80
C ASP A 21 17.10 3.60 -3.61
N ARG A 22 16.98 4.88 -4.04
CA ARG A 22 15.88 5.35 -4.86
C ARG A 22 15.82 4.65 -6.22
N GLU A 23 16.93 4.54 -6.92
CA GLU A 23 16.98 3.85 -8.22
C GLU A 23 16.56 2.38 -8.10
N ILE A 24 16.94 1.70 -7.02
CA ILE A 24 16.52 0.33 -6.75
C ILE A 24 15.00 0.26 -6.55
N TRP A 25 14.44 1.17 -5.76
CA TRP A 25 13.00 1.21 -5.51
C TRP A 25 12.21 1.54 -6.78
N VAL A 26 12.70 2.49 -7.57
CA VAL A 26 12.12 2.85 -8.87
C VAL A 26 12.10 1.66 -9.82
N ASP A 27 13.20 0.91 -9.91
CA ASP A 27 13.26 -0.25 -10.80
C ASP A 27 12.30 -1.36 -10.39
N ILE A 28 12.20 -1.66 -9.08
CA ILE A 28 11.26 -2.65 -8.56
C ILE A 28 9.81 -2.22 -8.84
N MET A 29 9.46 -0.95 -8.54
CA MET A 29 8.12 -0.44 -8.75
C MET A 29 7.76 -0.40 -10.24
N TYR A 30 8.68 0.05 -11.10
CA TYR A 30 8.46 0.07 -12.53
C TYR A 30 8.25 -1.34 -13.10
N GLN A 31 9.06 -2.31 -12.67
CA GLN A 31 8.91 -3.71 -13.07
C GLN A 31 7.55 -4.30 -12.68
N MET A 32 7.01 -3.93 -11.53
CA MET A 32 5.65 -4.34 -11.12
C MET A 32 4.57 -3.63 -11.94
N ALA A 33 4.74 -2.33 -12.21
CA ALA A 33 3.69 -1.48 -12.75
C ALA A 33 3.55 -1.58 -14.28
N GLU A 34 4.66 -1.70 -15.01
CA GLU A 34 4.67 -1.65 -16.47
C GLU A 34 3.74 -2.68 -17.12
N PRO A 35 3.83 -4.00 -16.82
CA PRO A 35 2.99 -4.99 -17.49
C PRO A 35 1.50 -4.82 -17.16
N VAL A 36 1.17 -4.39 -15.95
CA VAL A 36 -0.22 -4.17 -15.53
C VAL A 36 -0.80 -2.95 -16.25
N LEU A 37 -0.16 -1.80 -16.10
CA LEU A 37 -0.70 -0.54 -16.64
C LEU A 37 -0.70 -0.49 -18.15
N LYS A 38 0.35 -0.99 -18.81
CA LYS A 38 0.41 -1.06 -20.26
C LYS A 38 -0.74 -1.90 -20.84
N ASN A 39 -0.90 -3.11 -20.32
CA ASN A 39 -1.96 -4.00 -20.80
C ASN A 39 -3.35 -3.45 -20.48
N MET A 40 -3.57 -2.91 -19.29
CA MET A 40 -4.88 -2.35 -18.93
C MET A 40 -5.21 -1.07 -19.69
N ALA A 41 -4.22 -0.24 -20.02
CA ALA A 41 -4.41 0.93 -20.88
C ALA A 41 -4.82 0.56 -22.31
N GLU A 42 -4.44 -0.63 -22.78
CA GLU A 42 -4.79 -1.19 -24.08
C GLU A 42 -6.07 -2.06 -24.06
N GLY A 43 -6.72 -2.24 -22.91
CA GLY A 43 -7.87 -3.15 -22.75
C GLY A 43 -7.50 -4.62 -22.89
N LYS A 44 -6.30 -5.01 -22.44
CA LYS A 44 -5.73 -6.35 -22.62
C LYS A 44 -5.28 -7.03 -21.32
N LEU A 45 -5.51 -6.42 -20.16
CA LEU A 45 -5.04 -7.02 -18.89
C LEU A 45 -5.68 -8.40 -18.66
N GLN A 46 -6.98 -8.52 -18.86
CA GLN A 46 -7.72 -9.77 -18.70
C GLN A 46 -7.32 -10.84 -19.74
N GLU A 47 -6.85 -10.42 -20.92
CA GLU A 47 -6.31 -11.33 -21.94
C GLU A 47 -4.90 -11.83 -21.57
N LYS A 48 -4.04 -10.94 -21.05
CA LYS A 48 -2.59 -11.22 -20.88
C LYS A 48 -2.23 -11.80 -19.52
N MET A 49 -2.95 -11.42 -18.47
CA MET A 49 -2.69 -11.90 -17.12
C MET A 49 -3.47 -13.19 -16.87
N THR A 50 -2.77 -14.31 -16.87
CA THR A 50 -3.35 -15.59 -16.44
C THR A 50 -3.58 -15.54 -14.93
N VAL A 51 -4.82 -15.82 -14.49
CA VAL A 51 -5.15 -15.88 -13.06
C VAL A 51 -4.61 -17.17 -12.46
N GLU A 52 -3.79 -17.04 -11.44
CA GLU A 52 -3.26 -18.13 -10.63
C GLU A 52 -3.83 -18.00 -9.21
N ASN A 53 -4.22 -19.12 -8.62
CA ASN A 53 -4.73 -19.19 -7.24
C ASN A 53 -3.73 -19.91 -6.35
N GLY A 54 -3.65 -19.46 -5.07
CA GLY A 54 -2.90 -20.16 -4.04
C GLY A 54 -3.70 -21.32 -3.44
N GLY A 55 -2.99 -22.19 -2.68
CA GLY A 55 -3.62 -23.30 -1.98
C GLY A 55 -3.94 -24.49 -2.88
N LEU A 56 -2.94 -25.26 -3.23
CA LEU A 56 -3.05 -26.41 -4.17
C LEU A 56 -4.09 -27.48 -3.76
N GLU A 57 -4.41 -27.58 -2.48
CA GLU A 57 -5.36 -28.56 -1.95
C GLU A 57 -6.81 -28.05 -1.92
N LEU A 58 -7.03 -26.77 -2.13
CA LEU A 58 -8.34 -26.18 -2.10
C LEU A 58 -8.83 -25.98 -3.53
N SER A 59 -10.12 -26.22 -3.72
CA SER A 59 -10.76 -25.99 -5.01
C SER A 59 -10.36 -24.64 -5.57
N PRO A 60 -9.97 -24.53 -6.85
CA PRO A 60 -9.64 -23.26 -7.48
C PRO A 60 -10.81 -22.25 -7.47
N THR A 61 -11.96 -22.66 -6.99
CA THR A 61 -13.19 -21.88 -6.89
C THR A 61 -13.79 -21.93 -5.48
N TRP A 62 -12.95 -21.89 -4.46
CA TRP A 62 -13.33 -22.04 -3.06
C TRP A 62 -14.55 -21.19 -2.61
N ASP A 63 -14.81 -20.09 -3.28
CA ASP A 63 -15.96 -19.22 -3.05
C ASP A 63 -16.75 -18.91 -4.34
N ASN A 64 -16.48 -19.65 -5.43
CA ASN A 64 -17.03 -19.38 -6.75
C ASN A 64 -16.78 -17.95 -7.26
N ARG A 65 -15.67 -17.31 -6.83
CA ARG A 65 -15.35 -15.96 -7.29
C ARG A 65 -15.19 -15.92 -8.80
N ASP A 66 -15.74 -14.86 -9.37
CA ASP A 66 -15.40 -14.46 -10.73
C ASP A 66 -13.89 -14.12 -10.81
N LYS A 67 -13.22 -14.58 -11.86
CA LYS A 67 -11.80 -14.24 -12.15
C LYS A 67 -11.56 -12.74 -12.25
N LYS A 68 -12.59 -11.96 -12.56
CA LYS A 68 -12.53 -10.48 -12.57
C LYS A 68 -12.08 -9.86 -11.26
N VAL A 69 -12.33 -10.54 -10.14
CA VAL A 69 -11.80 -10.14 -8.83
C VAL A 69 -10.27 -10.04 -8.86
N SER A 70 -9.57 -11.01 -9.45
CA SER A 70 -8.11 -11.01 -9.49
C SER A 70 -7.51 -9.84 -10.27
N TYR A 71 -8.18 -9.40 -11.33
CA TYR A 71 -7.76 -8.23 -12.10
C TYR A 71 -8.02 -6.94 -11.33
N MET A 72 -9.13 -6.88 -10.59
CA MET A 72 -9.44 -5.75 -9.71
C MET A 72 -8.42 -5.67 -8.55
N GLU A 73 -8.10 -6.81 -7.91
CA GLU A 73 -7.04 -6.89 -6.90
C GLU A 73 -5.70 -6.38 -7.45
N CYS A 74 -5.29 -6.87 -8.63
CA CYS A 74 -4.04 -6.50 -9.27
C CYS A 74 -3.94 -4.99 -9.49
N PHE A 75 -4.91 -4.40 -10.18
CA PHE A 75 -4.89 -3.00 -10.53
C PHE A 75 -5.05 -2.09 -9.30
N ALA A 76 -6.04 -2.34 -8.45
CA ALA A 76 -6.34 -1.49 -7.31
C ALA A 76 -5.20 -1.46 -6.28
N ARG A 77 -4.67 -2.64 -5.93
CA ARG A 77 -3.59 -2.75 -4.95
C ARG A 77 -2.27 -2.18 -5.46
N LEU A 78 -1.94 -2.41 -6.74
CA LEU A 78 -0.80 -1.76 -7.37
C LEU A 78 -0.92 -0.24 -7.31
N MET A 79 -2.08 0.29 -7.73
CA MET A 79 -2.29 1.72 -7.80
C MET A 79 -2.28 2.39 -6.43
N ALA A 80 -2.75 1.71 -5.38
CA ALA A 80 -2.69 2.24 -4.02
C ALA A 80 -1.26 2.55 -3.55
N GLY A 81 -0.27 1.74 -3.95
CA GLY A 81 1.13 2.00 -3.66
C GLY A 81 1.83 2.93 -4.66
N LEU A 82 1.38 2.92 -5.92
CA LEU A 82 2.01 3.66 -7.03
C LEU A 82 1.58 5.13 -7.10
N ALA A 83 0.33 5.44 -6.72
CA ALA A 83 -0.29 6.75 -6.89
C ALA A 83 0.55 7.93 -6.37
N PRO A 84 1.20 7.87 -5.20
CA PRO A 84 2.06 8.95 -4.74
C PRO A 84 3.23 9.26 -5.67
N TRP A 85 3.87 8.24 -6.21
CA TRP A 85 4.97 8.45 -7.16
C TRP A 85 4.49 9.09 -8.46
N LEU A 86 3.34 8.65 -9.00
CA LEU A 86 2.73 9.24 -10.21
C LEU A 86 2.27 10.69 -10.00
N SER A 87 2.13 11.13 -8.75
CA SER A 87 1.69 12.50 -8.41
C SER A 87 2.82 13.51 -8.41
N LEU A 88 4.09 13.08 -8.51
CA LEU A 88 5.20 14.00 -8.64
C LEU A 88 5.14 14.73 -9.99
N PRO A 89 5.58 16.00 -10.04
CA PRO A 89 5.63 16.77 -11.28
C PRO A 89 6.55 16.13 -12.31
N ASP A 90 6.31 16.44 -13.58
CA ASP A 90 7.19 16.00 -14.67
C ASP A 90 8.57 16.63 -14.56
N ASP A 91 9.58 15.87 -14.92
CA ASP A 91 10.96 16.29 -15.03
C ASP A 91 11.66 15.54 -16.18
N ASP A 92 12.83 16.02 -16.60
CA ASP A 92 13.58 15.48 -17.74
C ASP A 92 14.54 14.34 -17.34
N THR A 93 14.38 13.74 -16.15
CA THR A 93 15.19 12.61 -15.72
C THR A 93 14.70 11.30 -16.32
N PRO A 94 15.55 10.26 -16.39
CA PRO A 94 15.11 8.91 -16.77
C PRO A 94 13.98 8.37 -15.88
N GLU A 95 13.96 8.71 -14.59
CA GLU A 95 12.88 8.39 -13.67
C GLU A 95 11.60 9.16 -14.04
N GLY A 96 11.70 10.46 -14.33
CA GLY A 96 10.59 11.30 -14.78
C GLY A 96 9.91 10.77 -16.03
N ALA A 97 10.70 10.30 -17.02
CA ALA A 97 10.18 9.69 -18.24
C ALA A 97 9.37 8.40 -17.95
N LYS A 98 9.89 7.50 -17.09
CA LYS A 98 9.16 6.30 -16.63
C LYS A 98 7.86 6.66 -15.93
N ARG A 99 7.89 7.63 -15.02
CA ARG A 99 6.74 8.09 -14.24
C ARG A 99 5.66 8.69 -15.14
N LYS A 100 6.03 9.55 -16.07
CA LYS A 100 5.11 10.15 -17.05
C LYS A 100 4.40 9.08 -17.88
N GLN A 101 5.15 8.12 -18.42
CA GLN A 101 4.61 7.01 -19.19
C GLN A 101 3.62 6.18 -18.37
N LEU A 102 3.97 5.82 -17.14
CA LEU A 102 3.08 5.08 -16.25
C LEU A 102 1.82 5.86 -15.93
N ARG A 103 1.91 7.18 -15.72
CA ARG A 103 0.75 8.04 -15.43
C ARG A 103 -0.21 8.11 -16.64
N GLU A 104 0.32 8.23 -17.85
CA GLU A 104 -0.48 8.21 -19.08
C GLU A 104 -1.24 6.88 -19.24
N TRP A 105 -0.59 5.74 -18.97
CA TRP A 105 -1.25 4.44 -18.95
C TRP A 105 -2.26 4.32 -17.80
N ALA A 106 -1.92 4.80 -16.61
CA ALA A 106 -2.82 4.76 -15.46
C ALA A 106 -4.13 5.49 -15.71
N LEU A 107 -4.10 6.69 -16.31
CA LEU A 107 -5.31 7.45 -16.65
C LEU A 107 -6.22 6.69 -17.63
N LYS A 108 -5.66 6.04 -18.63
CA LYS A 108 -6.41 5.16 -19.56
C LYS A 108 -6.94 3.91 -18.82
N ALA A 109 -6.12 3.31 -17.97
CA ALA A 109 -6.50 2.15 -17.19
C ALA A 109 -7.67 2.45 -16.22
N TYR A 110 -7.66 3.63 -15.58
CA TYR A 110 -8.79 4.07 -14.75
C TYR A 110 -10.08 4.25 -15.59
N ALA A 111 -10.00 4.75 -16.81
CA ALA A 111 -11.16 4.85 -17.68
C ALA A 111 -11.69 3.46 -18.06
N ASN A 112 -10.81 2.54 -18.47
CA ASN A 112 -11.17 1.16 -18.81
C ASN A 112 -11.76 0.38 -17.62
N ALA A 113 -11.29 0.65 -16.40
CA ALA A 113 -11.75 -0.01 -15.18
C ALA A 113 -13.27 0.15 -14.91
N VAL A 114 -13.87 1.22 -15.39
CA VAL A 114 -15.29 1.57 -15.16
C VAL A 114 -16.10 1.73 -16.44
N ASP A 115 -15.49 1.49 -17.61
CA ASP A 115 -16.21 1.50 -18.88
C ASP A 115 -16.84 0.12 -19.14
N PRO A 116 -18.20 0.00 -19.14
CA PRO A 116 -18.86 -1.28 -19.39
C PRO A 116 -18.53 -1.91 -20.74
N GLU A 117 -18.11 -1.10 -21.72
CA GLU A 117 -17.74 -1.56 -23.07
C GLU A 117 -16.26 -1.98 -23.14
N SER A 118 -15.46 -1.70 -22.10
CA SER A 118 -14.05 -2.09 -22.06
C SER A 118 -13.90 -3.59 -21.77
N PRO A 119 -13.03 -4.31 -22.49
CA PRO A 119 -12.66 -5.69 -22.13
C PRO A 119 -12.08 -5.80 -20.71
N ASP A 120 -11.49 -4.71 -20.20
CA ASP A 120 -10.91 -4.63 -18.87
C ASP A 120 -11.82 -3.94 -17.82
N TYR A 121 -13.16 -3.86 -18.12
CA TYR A 121 -14.12 -3.48 -17.08
C TYR A 121 -13.99 -4.41 -15.88
N LEU A 122 -13.77 -3.82 -14.70
CA LEU A 122 -13.47 -4.58 -13.49
C LEU A 122 -14.70 -5.25 -12.88
N GLY A 123 -14.45 -6.14 -11.92
CA GLY A 123 -15.45 -6.98 -11.30
C GLY A 123 -16.33 -6.28 -10.24
N TRP A 124 -16.93 -5.13 -10.55
CA TRP A 124 -17.76 -4.33 -9.62
C TRP A 124 -18.97 -5.07 -9.05
N THR A 125 -19.38 -6.15 -9.69
CA THR A 125 -20.51 -6.99 -9.27
C THR A 125 -20.11 -8.43 -8.93
N SER A 126 -18.83 -8.70 -8.78
CA SER A 126 -18.27 -10.04 -8.61
C SER A 126 -18.27 -10.56 -7.16
N GLY A 127 -19.15 -10.05 -6.31
CA GLY A 127 -19.33 -10.52 -4.93
C GLY A 127 -18.65 -9.64 -3.88
N GLY A 128 -18.63 -10.10 -2.63
CA GLY A 128 -18.18 -9.34 -1.48
C GLY A 128 -16.69 -8.91 -1.55
N GLN A 129 -15.84 -9.68 -2.22
CA GLN A 129 -14.42 -9.32 -2.39
C GLN A 129 -14.23 -7.96 -3.08
N THR A 130 -15.19 -7.56 -3.90
CA THR A 130 -15.15 -6.25 -4.57
C THR A 130 -15.07 -5.08 -3.59
N LEU A 131 -15.65 -5.20 -2.37
CA LEU A 131 -15.49 -4.19 -1.31
C LEU A 131 -14.02 -3.95 -0.97
N VAL A 132 -13.23 -5.03 -0.86
CA VAL A 132 -11.81 -4.94 -0.52
C VAL A 132 -11.05 -4.14 -1.57
N ASP A 133 -11.23 -4.51 -2.82
CA ASP A 133 -10.40 -4.01 -3.90
C ASP A 133 -10.87 -2.63 -4.40
N ALA A 134 -12.16 -2.34 -4.27
CA ALA A 134 -12.69 -0.99 -4.44
C ALA A 134 -12.11 -0.02 -3.39
N ALA A 135 -11.91 -0.46 -2.15
CA ALA A 135 -11.29 0.37 -1.12
C ALA A 135 -9.84 0.73 -1.48
N TYR A 136 -9.02 -0.21 -1.97
CA TYR A 136 -7.67 0.10 -2.47
C TYR A 136 -7.69 1.01 -3.71
N LEU A 137 -8.70 0.83 -4.57
CA LEU A 137 -8.84 1.67 -5.74
C LEU A 137 -9.15 3.13 -5.37
N VAL A 138 -10.09 3.36 -4.46
CA VAL A 138 -10.39 4.72 -3.98
C VAL A 138 -9.25 5.30 -3.14
N GLU A 139 -8.52 4.47 -2.39
CA GLU A 139 -7.29 4.85 -1.70
C GLU A 139 -6.26 5.41 -2.68
N SER A 140 -6.09 4.75 -3.84
CA SER A 140 -5.19 5.23 -4.89
C SER A 140 -5.62 6.58 -5.48
N LEU A 141 -6.93 6.75 -5.70
CA LEU A 141 -7.49 8.01 -6.21
C LEU A 141 -7.42 9.14 -5.18
N TYR A 142 -7.51 8.82 -3.89
CA TYR A 142 -7.28 9.77 -2.81
C TYR A 142 -5.79 10.17 -2.71
N ARG A 143 -4.88 9.20 -2.71
CA ARG A 143 -3.42 9.42 -2.63
C ARG A 143 -2.88 10.21 -3.82
N GLY A 144 -3.44 9.97 -5.00
CA GLY A 144 -3.07 10.65 -6.24
C GLY A 144 -4.13 11.64 -6.73
N TYR A 145 -4.88 12.30 -5.86
CA TYR A 145 -6.09 13.06 -6.21
C TYR A 145 -5.89 14.02 -7.39
N ASP A 146 -4.88 14.89 -7.31
CA ASP A 146 -4.63 15.91 -8.33
C ASP A 146 -4.10 15.33 -9.65
N ALA A 147 -3.34 14.24 -9.59
CA ALA A 147 -2.71 13.63 -10.77
C ALA A 147 -3.57 12.52 -11.41
N LEU A 148 -4.47 11.88 -10.66
CA LEU A 148 -5.19 10.70 -11.12
C LEU A 148 -6.72 10.88 -11.12
N TRP A 149 -7.30 11.57 -10.11
CA TRP A 149 -8.74 11.83 -10.10
C TRP A 149 -9.12 13.07 -10.88
N VAL A 150 -8.45 14.21 -10.63
CA VAL A 150 -8.79 15.50 -11.26
C VAL A 150 -8.76 15.44 -12.78
N PRO A 151 -7.78 14.80 -13.44
CA PRO A 151 -7.69 14.72 -14.89
C PRO A 151 -8.72 13.80 -15.56
N LEU A 152 -9.38 12.90 -14.82
CA LEU A 152 -10.40 12.04 -15.41
C LEU A 152 -11.57 12.87 -15.96
N ASP A 153 -12.13 12.45 -17.07
CA ASP A 153 -13.31 13.08 -17.65
C ASP A 153 -14.57 12.88 -16.77
N SER A 154 -15.59 13.66 -17.03
CA SER A 154 -16.82 13.66 -16.22
C SER A 154 -17.59 12.34 -16.29
N ILE A 155 -17.55 11.64 -17.42
CA ILE A 155 -18.24 10.35 -17.60
C ILE A 155 -17.54 9.28 -16.74
N THR A 156 -16.22 9.21 -16.83
CA THR A 156 -15.41 8.29 -16.02
C THR A 156 -15.62 8.54 -14.53
N LYS A 157 -15.62 9.79 -14.05
CA LYS A 157 -15.90 10.12 -12.64
C LYS A 157 -17.30 9.68 -12.22
N GLN A 158 -18.32 9.93 -13.03
CA GLN A 158 -19.69 9.51 -12.74
C GLN A 158 -19.83 7.99 -12.69
N ARG A 159 -19.14 7.26 -13.57
CA ARG A 159 -19.09 5.79 -13.54
C ARG A 159 -18.48 5.30 -12.24
N TYR A 160 -17.33 5.85 -11.80
CA TYR A 160 -16.74 5.53 -10.49
C TYR A 160 -17.71 5.75 -9.34
N ILE A 161 -18.33 6.93 -9.27
CA ILE A 161 -19.31 7.25 -8.22
C ILE A 161 -20.45 6.22 -8.21
N LYS A 162 -20.99 5.88 -9.39
CA LYS A 162 -22.06 4.91 -9.54
C LYS A 162 -21.64 3.50 -9.09
N GLU A 163 -20.46 3.04 -9.51
CA GLU A 163 -19.95 1.72 -9.13
C GLU A 163 -19.70 1.61 -7.62
N ILE A 164 -19.04 2.62 -7.02
CA ILE A 164 -18.79 2.66 -5.57
C ILE A 164 -20.12 2.68 -4.80
N GLN A 165 -21.09 3.52 -5.18
CA GLN A 165 -22.43 3.51 -4.57
C GLN A 165 -23.15 2.16 -4.75
N GLY A 166 -22.90 1.48 -5.86
CA GLY A 166 -23.42 0.15 -6.14
C GLY A 166 -22.95 -0.91 -5.14
N LEU A 167 -21.80 -0.73 -4.51
CA LEU A 167 -21.24 -1.67 -3.52
C LEU A 167 -22.03 -1.71 -2.22
N ARG A 168 -22.94 -0.75 -1.98
CA ARG A 168 -23.86 -0.77 -0.84
C ARG A 168 -24.79 -2.00 -0.80
N ARG A 169 -24.85 -2.76 -1.90
CA ARG A 169 -25.54 -4.07 -1.98
C ARG A 169 -24.85 -5.18 -1.18
N TYR A 170 -23.58 -4.99 -0.83
CA TYR A 170 -22.79 -5.98 -0.10
C TYR A 170 -22.65 -5.60 1.37
N ASP A 171 -22.83 -6.58 2.25
CA ASP A 171 -22.59 -6.43 3.68
C ASP A 171 -21.17 -6.90 4.01
N PRO A 172 -20.35 -6.06 4.66
CA PRO A 172 -19.01 -6.46 5.06
C PRO A 172 -19.09 -7.48 6.22
N PRO A 173 -18.21 -8.50 6.26
CA PRO A 173 -17.96 -9.26 7.47
C PRO A 173 -17.61 -8.35 8.65
N TYR A 174 -17.98 -8.76 9.86
CA TYR A 174 -17.75 -7.99 11.08
C TYR A 174 -16.29 -8.10 11.56
N THR A 175 -15.37 -7.62 10.74
CA THR A 175 -13.91 -7.63 10.88
C THR A 175 -13.33 -6.32 10.34
N ASN A 176 -12.03 -6.29 10.04
CA ASN A 176 -11.39 -5.17 9.34
C ASN A 176 -12.15 -4.71 8.07
N TRP A 177 -13.01 -5.54 7.51
CA TRP A 177 -13.79 -5.23 6.30
C TRP A 177 -14.72 -4.03 6.44
N VAL A 178 -15.12 -3.66 7.65
CA VAL A 178 -15.89 -2.42 7.87
C VAL A 178 -15.10 -1.17 7.48
N LEU A 179 -13.75 -1.25 7.46
CA LEU A 179 -12.88 -0.16 7.02
C LEU A 179 -12.90 0.01 5.50
N PHE A 180 -13.04 -1.07 4.73
CA PHE A 180 -13.19 -0.96 3.28
C PHE A 180 -14.43 -0.13 2.92
N VAL A 181 -15.56 -0.47 3.52
CA VAL A 181 -16.82 0.28 3.34
C VAL A 181 -16.68 1.73 3.81
N GLY A 182 -16.00 1.95 4.95
CA GLY A 182 -15.71 3.29 5.45
C GLY A 182 -14.85 4.11 4.49
N MET A 183 -13.88 3.47 3.83
CA MET A 183 -12.98 4.10 2.85
C MET A 183 -13.72 4.54 1.59
N GLU A 184 -14.58 3.67 1.05
CA GLU A 184 -15.43 3.95 -0.10
C GLU A 184 -16.34 5.15 0.13
N GLU A 185 -17.04 5.18 1.26
CA GLU A 185 -17.97 6.25 1.59
C GLU A 185 -17.25 7.56 1.98
N ALA A 186 -16.08 7.47 2.62
CA ALA A 186 -15.25 8.64 2.90
C ALA A 186 -14.72 9.27 1.61
N PHE A 187 -14.37 8.47 0.60
CA PHE A 187 -13.98 8.98 -0.70
C PHE A 187 -15.17 9.65 -1.44
N LEU A 188 -16.36 9.04 -1.43
CA LEU A 188 -17.57 9.66 -2.00
C LEU A 188 -17.83 11.03 -1.34
N MET A 189 -17.72 11.12 -0.01
CA MET A 189 -17.81 12.39 0.71
C MET A 189 -16.72 13.37 0.26
N TYR A 190 -15.47 12.88 0.12
CA TYR A 190 -14.32 13.70 -0.22
C TYR A 190 -14.45 14.37 -1.60
N VAL A 191 -15.02 13.65 -2.59
CA VAL A 191 -15.25 14.16 -3.95
C VAL A 191 -16.59 14.91 -4.10
N GLY A 192 -17.38 15.05 -3.02
CA GLY A 192 -18.63 15.78 -3.02
C GLY A 192 -19.83 15.01 -3.58
N ALA A 193 -19.74 13.68 -3.67
CA ALA A 193 -20.82 12.80 -4.07
C ALA A 193 -21.75 12.46 -2.89
N SER A 194 -22.92 11.88 -3.19
CA SER A 194 -23.82 11.33 -2.16
C SER A 194 -23.16 10.13 -1.48
N TYR A 195 -23.01 10.20 -0.16
CA TYR A 195 -22.33 9.21 0.66
C TYR A 195 -23.22 8.74 1.83
N ASP A 196 -22.91 7.57 2.39
CA ASP A 196 -23.56 7.03 3.58
C ASP A 196 -22.73 7.35 4.84
N ALA A 197 -23.16 8.36 5.57
CA ALA A 197 -22.50 8.80 6.80
C ALA A 197 -22.49 7.73 7.90
N TYR A 198 -23.51 6.82 7.92
CA TYR A 198 -23.57 5.77 8.92
C TYR A 198 -22.47 4.70 8.69
N ARG A 199 -22.15 4.38 7.43
CA ARG A 199 -21.08 3.44 7.10
C ARG A 199 -19.70 3.99 7.52
N ILE A 200 -19.43 5.28 7.31
CA ILE A 200 -18.21 5.93 7.82
C ILE A 200 -18.17 5.86 9.35
N LYS A 201 -19.29 6.22 10.01
CA LYS A 201 -19.39 6.18 11.47
C LYS A 201 -19.19 4.77 12.03
N MET A 202 -19.76 3.76 11.39
CA MET A 202 -19.59 2.36 11.77
C MET A 202 -18.12 1.96 11.71
N ALA A 203 -17.44 2.25 10.61
CA ALA A 203 -16.01 1.94 10.44
C ALA A 203 -15.16 2.58 11.52
N VAL A 204 -15.34 3.88 11.76
CA VAL A 204 -14.60 4.63 12.79
C VAL A 204 -14.90 4.10 14.19
N SER A 205 -16.18 3.86 14.52
CA SER A 205 -16.57 3.38 15.85
C SER A 205 -16.03 2.00 16.14
N LYS A 206 -16.07 1.09 15.16
CA LYS A 206 -15.58 -0.27 15.33
C LYS A 206 -14.05 -0.33 15.41
N ALA A 207 -13.34 0.45 14.61
CA ALA A 207 -11.89 0.56 14.77
C ALA A 207 -11.52 1.02 16.19
N GLU A 208 -12.24 1.99 16.78
CA GLU A 208 -12.00 2.41 18.16
C GLU A 208 -12.30 1.33 19.19
N GLU A 209 -13.42 0.60 19.04
CA GLU A 209 -13.77 -0.50 19.93
C GLU A 209 -12.75 -1.64 19.90
N TRP A 210 -12.11 -1.86 18.76
CA TRP A 210 -11.14 -2.92 18.55
C TRP A 210 -9.69 -2.51 18.87
N TYR A 211 -9.46 -1.30 19.35
CA TYR A 211 -8.14 -0.90 19.82
C TYR A 211 -7.79 -1.66 21.12
N ILE A 212 -6.70 -2.42 21.08
CA ILE A 212 -6.28 -3.28 22.21
C ILE A 212 -5.10 -2.72 23.03
N GLY A 213 -4.55 -1.57 22.61
CA GLY A 213 -3.43 -0.91 23.28
C GLY A 213 -2.12 -1.05 22.52
N ASP A 214 -1.14 -0.30 22.96
CA ASP A 214 0.26 -0.31 22.48
C ASP A 214 0.41 -0.19 20.94
N GLY A 215 -0.51 0.56 20.31
CA GLY A 215 -0.54 0.76 18.87
C GLY A 215 -1.21 -0.36 18.07
N LEU A 216 -1.85 -1.35 18.70
CA LEU A 216 -2.45 -2.51 18.04
C LEU A 216 -3.98 -2.50 18.09
N TYR A 217 -4.57 -3.10 17.07
CA TYR A 217 -6.01 -3.33 16.94
C TYR A 217 -6.28 -4.83 16.76
N SER A 218 -7.39 -5.31 17.30
CA SER A 218 -7.93 -6.62 16.90
C SER A 218 -8.60 -6.55 15.53
N ASP A 219 -8.70 -7.70 14.87
CA ASP A 219 -9.40 -7.84 13.59
C ASP A 219 -10.85 -8.27 13.84
N GLY A 220 -11.68 -7.30 14.17
CA GLY A 220 -13.01 -7.56 14.71
C GLY A 220 -12.96 -7.91 16.21
N PRO A 221 -13.92 -8.71 16.72
CA PRO A 221 -13.99 -9.07 18.12
C PRO A 221 -12.82 -9.95 18.61
N SER A 222 -12.08 -10.57 17.70
CA SER A 222 -11.00 -11.51 18.02
C SER A 222 -9.67 -10.99 17.54
N PHE A 223 -8.66 -11.04 18.43
CA PHE A 223 -7.30 -10.70 18.06
C PHE A 223 -6.65 -11.84 17.26
N ALA A 224 -5.98 -11.47 16.17
CA ALA A 224 -5.11 -12.36 15.41
C ALA A 224 -3.70 -11.76 15.35
N PHE A 225 -2.69 -12.56 15.69
CA PHE A 225 -1.30 -12.14 15.57
C PHE A 225 -0.83 -12.31 14.12
N ASP A 226 -1.16 -11.33 13.31
CA ASP A 226 -0.79 -11.23 11.90
C ASP A 226 -0.52 -9.77 11.50
N TYR A 227 -0.32 -9.53 10.21
CA TYR A 227 0.01 -8.20 9.71
C TYR A 227 -1.20 -7.39 9.21
N TYR A 228 -2.45 -7.75 9.55
CA TYR A 228 -3.62 -6.96 9.10
C TYR A 228 -3.68 -5.57 9.71
N ASN A 229 -3.04 -5.34 10.86
CA ASN A 229 -2.80 -3.98 11.35
C ASN A 229 -2.04 -3.12 10.33
N ALA A 230 -1.09 -3.73 9.60
CA ALA A 230 -0.29 -3.06 8.58
C ALA A 230 -0.96 -3.03 7.21
N TYR A 231 -1.59 -4.14 6.80
CA TYR A 231 -2.18 -4.26 5.48
C TYR A 231 -3.42 -3.39 5.29
N VAL A 232 -4.24 -3.24 6.34
CA VAL A 232 -5.58 -2.64 6.26
C VAL A 232 -5.82 -1.65 7.39
N ILE A 233 -5.77 -2.10 8.67
CA ILE A 233 -6.46 -1.42 9.76
C ILE A 233 -5.90 -0.01 9.98
N GLN A 234 -4.61 0.11 10.20
CA GLN A 234 -3.99 1.41 10.51
C GLN A 234 -3.96 2.37 9.33
N PRO A 235 -3.53 1.94 8.11
CA PRO A 235 -3.50 2.82 6.96
C PRO A 235 -4.88 3.36 6.58
N MET A 236 -5.87 2.48 6.40
CA MET A 236 -7.20 2.89 5.97
C MET A 236 -7.93 3.69 7.02
N TYR A 237 -7.84 3.30 8.29
CA TYR A 237 -8.45 4.08 9.37
C TYR A 237 -7.90 5.51 9.43
N THR A 238 -6.59 5.66 9.26
CA THR A 238 -5.94 6.98 9.19
C THR A 238 -6.44 7.79 8.00
N GLU A 239 -6.50 7.20 6.80
CA GLU A 239 -6.92 7.91 5.59
C GLU A 239 -8.43 8.23 5.55
N ILE A 240 -9.29 7.38 6.13
CA ILE A 240 -10.69 7.72 6.37
C ILE A 240 -10.77 9.01 7.19
N LEU A 241 -10.03 9.09 8.29
CA LEU A 241 -10.02 10.28 9.14
C LEU A 241 -9.35 11.49 8.47
N GLU A 242 -8.36 11.30 7.61
CA GLU A 242 -7.78 12.37 6.80
C GLU A 242 -8.83 12.98 5.88
N MET A 243 -9.60 12.17 5.15
CA MET A 243 -10.68 12.64 4.26
C MET A 243 -11.80 13.34 5.04
N VAL A 244 -12.23 12.75 6.16
CA VAL A 244 -13.25 13.37 7.04
C VAL A 244 -12.73 14.70 7.61
N SER A 245 -11.50 14.73 8.10
CA SER A 245 -10.90 15.95 8.65
C SER A 245 -10.73 17.06 7.61
N ALA A 246 -10.39 16.71 6.38
CA ALA A 246 -10.23 17.69 5.30
C ALA A 246 -11.54 18.35 4.89
N ARG A 247 -12.64 17.61 4.89
CA ARG A 247 -13.96 18.11 4.48
C ARG A 247 -14.82 18.62 5.64
N GLN A 248 -14.68 18.02 6.80
CA GLN A 248 -15.51 18.26 7.97
C GLN A 248 -14.70 18.23 9.28
N PRO A 249 -13.71 19.12 9.47
CA PRO A 249 -12.75 19.05 10.57
C PRO A 249 -13.38 19.11 11.96
N ASN A 250 -14.54 19.75 12.08
CA ASN A 250 -15.29 19.91 13.34
C ASN A 250 -16.46 18.93 13.46
N ASN A 251 -16.57 17.96 12.54
CA ASN A 251 -17.66 17.01 12.56
C ASN A 251 -17.47 15.98 13.67
N ASN A 252 -18.19 16.16 14.76
CA ASN A 252 -18.22 15.21 15.86
C ASN A 252 -19.15 14.02 15.61
N TYR A 253 -20.11 14.17 14.68
CA TYR A 253 -21.11 13.14 14.44
C TYR A 253 -20.52 11.86 13.85
N LEU A 254 -19.62 11.98 12.87
CA LEU A 254 -18.99 10.82 12.21
C LEU A 254 -17.97 10.09 13.08
N VAL A 255 -17.33 10.79 14.03
CA VAL A 255 -16.20 10.28 14.81
C VAL A 255 -16.43 10.24 16.31
N ARG A 256 -17.64 10.62 16.76
CA ARG A 256 -17.98 10.76 18.16
C ARG A 256 -18.24 9.39 18.80
N SER A 257 -17.52 9.06 19.85
CA SER A 257 -17.97 8.13 20.86
C SER A 257 -18.93 8.83 21.82
N HIS A 258 -19.84 8.08 22.42
CA HIS A 258 -20.92 8.60 23.25
C HIS A 258 -20.40 9.56 24.34
N GLY A 259 -20.87 10.80 24.35
CA GLY A 259 -20.61 11.76 25.42
C GLY A 259 -19.43 12.72 25.24
N ASP A 260 -18.55 12.54 24.28
CA ASP A 260 -17.34 13.37 24.16
C ASP A 260 -17.53 14.59 23.25
N LYS A 261 -17.43 15.78 23.82
CA LYS A 261 -17.51 17.06 23.09
C LYS A 261 -16.18 17.50 22.47
N ARG A 262 -15.05 16.81 22.78
CA ARG A 262 -13.70 17.22 22.39
C ARG A 262 -13.18 16.54 21.12
N ASN A 263 -13.93 15.64 20.54
CA ASN A 263 -13.47 14.75 19.45
C ASN A 263 -14.00 15.15 18.08
N GLY A 264 -13.50 16.26 17.54
CA GLY A 264 -13.56 16.47 16.09
C GLY A 264 -12.67 15.45 15.35
N ALA A 265 -12.96 15.26 14.06
CA ALA A 265 -12.20 14.37 13.18
C ALA A 265 -10.69 14.64 13.23
N LYS A 266 -10.29 15.90 13.34
CA LYS A 266 -8.89 16.31 13.45
C LYS A 266 -8.20 15.74 14.69
N ASN A 267 -8.83 15.83 15.87
CA ASN A 267 -8.25 15.30 17.10
C ASN A 267 -8.15 13.76 17.07
N ARG A 268 -9.17 13.12 16.51
CA ARG A 268 -9.15 11.65 16.32
C ARG A 268 -8.01 11.23 15.41
N LEU A 269 -7.82 11.93 14.31
CA LEU A 269 -6.71 11.68 13.37
C LEU A 269 -5.34 11.76 14.06
N GLU A 270 -5.13 12.75 14.95
CA GLU A 270 -3.88 12.87 15.69
C GLU A 270 -3.63 11.67 16.62
N ILE A 271 -4.66 11.16 17.28
CA ILE A 271 -4.57 9.97 18.14
C ILE A 271 -4.23 8.73 17.31
N VAL A 272 -4.97 8.50 16.23
CA VAL A 272 -4.76 7.32 15.37
C VAL A 272 -3.38 7.36 14.72
N ARG A 273 -2.91 8.53 14.33
CA ARG A 273 -1.55 8.71 13.80
C ARG A 273 -0.47 8.33 14.83
N LYS A 274 -0.64 8.72 16.08
CA LYS A 274 0.28 8.31 17.17
C LYS A 274 0.28 6.79 17.38
N ARG A 275 -0.89 6.14 17.30
CA ARG A 275 -0.99 4.67 17.36
C ARG A 275 -0.23 4.02 16.20
N MET A 276 -0.38 4.54 14.99
CA MET A 276 0.37 4.08 13.82
C MET A 276 1.87 4.33 13.95
N GLN A 277 2.29 5.46 14.53
CA GLN A 277 3.69 5.74 14.85
C GLN A 277 4.27 4.69 15.81
N LYS A 278 3.55 4.38 16.90
CA LYS A 278 3.98 3.34 17.85
C LYS A 278 4.12 1.97 17.17
N TYR A 279 3.14 1.58 16.38
CA TYR A 279 3.20 0.32 15.63
C TYR A 279 4.33 0.30 14.60
N SER A 280 4.62 1.42 13.97
CA SER A 280 5.72 1.54 13.00
C SER A 280 7.11 1.39 13.63
N VAL A 281 7.28 1.81 14.90
CA VAL A 281 8.50 1.51 15.67
C VAL A 281 8.68 0.00 15.85
N ILE A 282 7.59 -0.73 16.12
CA ILE A 282 7.63 -2.19 16.23
C ILE A 282 8.00 -2.83 14.88
N LEU A 283 7.38 -2.37 13.79
CA LEU A 283 7.65 -2.89 12.43
C LEU A 283 9.10 -2.67 12.00
N GLU A 284 9.67 -1.51 12.30
CA GLU A 284 11.08 -1.23 12.01
C GLU A 284 12.01 -2.19 12.79
N ARG A 285 11.71 -2.47 14.05
CA ARG A 285 12.47 -3.39 14.89
C ARG A 285 12.34 -4.86 14.44
N PHE A 286 11.30 -5.20 13.70
CA PHE A 286 11.16 -6.53 13.09
C PHE A 286 12.11 -6.76 11.91
N ILE A 287 12.70 -5.71 11.34
CA ILE A 287 13.72 -5.88 10.30
C ILE A 287 15.00 -6.42 10.94
N SER A 288 15.35 -7.67 10.63
CA SER A 288 16.58 -8.31 11.12
C SER A 288 17.83 -7.60 10.61
N PRO A 289 19.01 -7.80 11.22
CA PRO A 289 20.27 -7.23 10.71
C PRO A 289 20.55 -7.55 9.24
N GLU A 290 20.04 -8.68 8.73
CA GLU A 290 20.22 -9.17 7.35
C GLU A 290 19.14 -8.67 6.38
N GLY A 291 18.20 -7.84 6.83
CA GLY A 291 17.10 -7.34 5.99
C GLY A 291 15.99 -8.38 5.75
N THR A 292 15.68 -9.20 6.75
CA THR A 292 14.51 -10.09 6.78
C THR A 292 13.54 -9.64 7.86
N TYR A 293 12.36 -10.26 7.94
CA TYR A 293 11.38 -9.99 8.99
C TYR A 293 10.59 -11.26 9.35
N PRO A 294 9.95 -11.33 10.53
CA PRO A 294 9.20 -12.52 10.94
C PRO A 294 8.08 -12.85 9.96
N VAL A 295 8.02 -14.13 9.56
CA VAL A 295 6.98 -14.67 8.67
C VAL A 295 5.89 -15.27 9.56
N VAL A 296 4.90 -14.44 9.93
CA VAL A 296 3.83 -14.82 10.86
C VAL A 296 2.45 -14.49 10.31
N GLY A 297 1.47 -15.28 10.70
CA GLY A 297 0.08 -15.07 10.35
C GLY A 297 -0.27 -15.45 8.91
N ARG A 298 -1.40 -14.97 8.47
CA ARG A 298 -1.98 -15.17 7.13
C ARG A 298 -1.52 -14.08 6.15
N SER A 299 -1.78 -14.30 4.87
CA SER A 299 -1.54 -13.34 3.77
C SER A 299 -0.06 -12.97 3.60
N ILE A 300 0.85 -13.86 3.99
CA ILE A 300 2.30 -13.61 3.88
C ILE A 300 2.78 -13.35 2.44
N PRO A 301 2.11 -13.84 1.37
CA PRO A 301 2.46 -13.48 -0.01
C PRO A 301 2.26 -12.00 -0.36
N TYR A 302 1.63 -11.19 0.52
CA TYR A 302 1.58 -9.73 0.34
C TYR A 302 2.94 -9.06 0.53
N ARG A 303 3.95 -9.84 0.89
CA ARG A 303 5.38 -9.47 0.93
C ARG A 303 5.60 -8.19 1.74
N MET A 304 6.21 -7.17 1.14
CA MET A 304 6.58 -5.94 1.84
C MET A 304 5.41 -5.07 2.30
N ALA A 305 4.16 -5.42 1.97
CA ALA A 305 2.99 -4.67 2.45
C ALA A 305 2.92 -4.55 3.97
N VAL A 306 3.58 -5.45 4.72
CA VAL A 306 3.76 -5.35 6.18
C VAL A 306 4.34 -4.00 6.62
N PHE A 307 5.10 -3.34 5.77
CA PHE A 307 5.73 -2.05 6.07
C PHE A 307 4.91 -0.85 5.58
N GLN A 308 3.67 -1.03 5.13
CA GLN A 308 2.82 0.08 4.67
C GLN A 308 2.69 1.21 5.70
N PRO A 309 2.42 0.97 7.01
CA PRO A 309 2.33 2.05 7.99
C PRO A 309 3.61 2.87 8.09
N LEU A 310 4.76 2.20 8.12
CA LEU A 310 6.08 2.84 8.16
C LEU A 310 6.34 3.65 6.89
N ALA A 311 6.03 3.10 5.72
CA ALA A 311 6.15 3.76 4.43
C ALA A 311 5.19 4.96 4.30
N GLN A 312 3.96 4.84 4.79
CA GLN A 312 2.96 5.92 4.78
C GLN A 312 3.41 7.09 5.67
N LEU A 313 3.89 6.80 6.87
CA LEU A 313 4.43 7.84 7.77
C LEU A 313 5.66 8.53 7.17
N ALA A 314 6.56 7.79 6.53
CA ALA A 314 7.72 8.36 5.84
C ALA A 314 7.25 9.29 4.70
N TRP A 315 6.36 8.83 3.84
CA TRP A 315 5.81 9.63 2.75
C TRP A 315 5.07 10.89 3.25
N ARG A 316 4.28 10.75 4.33
CA ARG A 316 3.56 11.89 4.96
C ARG A 316 4.49 12.81 5.78
N LYS A 317 5.80 12.50 5.91
CA LYS A 317 6.76 13.23 6.76
C LYS A 317 6.33 13.26 8.24
N GLN A 318 5.85 12.11 8.71
CA GLN A 318 5.26 11.94 10.04
C GLN A 318 5.92 10.79 10.82
N LEU A 319 7.16 10.43 10.47
CA LEU A 319 7.91 9.43 11.23
C LEU A 319 8.00 9.84 12.71
N PRO A 320 7.91 8.90 13.65
CA PRO A 320 8.15 9.20 15.06
C PRO A 320 9.62 9.61 15.27
N LYS A 321 9.88 10.34 16.35
CA LYS A 321 11.21 10.91 16.63
C LYS A 321 12.32 9.85 16.77
N GLU A 322 11.95 8.64 17.13
CA GLU A 322 12.85 7.50 17.30
C GLU A 322 13.38 6.93 15.99
N LEU A 323 12.77 7.30 14.85
CA LEU A 323 13.09 6.76 13.54
C LEU A 323 13.55 7.89 12.61
N THR A 324 14.82 7.84 12.18
CA THR A 324 15.33 8.76 11.18
C THR A 324 14.97 8.33 9.76
N ASN A 325 14.97 9.25 8.81
CA ASN A 325 14.75 8.96 7.39
C ASN A 325 15.76 7.92 6.86
N GLY A 326 17.05 8.14 7.17
CA GLY A 326 18.14 7.28 6.73
C GLY A 326 18.04 5.86 7.27
N GLN A 327 17.58 5.71 8.53
CA GLN A 327 17.35 4.43 9.19
C GLN A 327 16.19 3.66 8.53
N VAL A 328 15.07 4.33 8.35
CA VAL A 328 13.86 3.71 7.73
C VAL A 328 14.15 3.32 6.28
N ARG A 329 14.75 4.22 5.50
CA ARG A 329 15.13 3.93 4.11
C ARG A 329 16.07 2.76 4.01
N ALA A 330 17.13 2.73 4.82
CA ALA A 330 18.13 1.65 4.79
C ALA A 330 17.51 0.29 5.14
N GLY A 331 16.70 0.24 6.19
CA GLY A 331 16.00 -0.99 6.60
C GLY A 331 15.06 -1.50 5.51
N LEU A 332 14.18 -0.66 5.00
CA LEU A 332 13.25 -1.03 3.92
C LEU A 332 13.97 -1.42 2.62
N THR A 333 15.06 -0.74 2.27
CA THR A 333 15.88 -1.10 1.10
C THR A 333 16.55 -2.46 1.28
N ALA A 334 17.03 -2.78 2.48
CA ALA A 334 17.60 -4.09 2.77
C ALA A 334 16.58 -5.21 2.55
N VAL A 335 15.34 -5.02 3.02
CA VAL A 335 14.24 -5.98 2.77
C VAL A 335 13.90 -6.07 1.28
N ALA A 336 13.79 -4.93 0.59
CA ALA A 336 13.48 -4.90 -0.84
C ALA A 336 14.53 -5.63 -1.67
N LYS A 337 15.82 -5.39 -1.42
CA LYS A 337 16.92 -6.09 -2.07
C LYS A 337 16.88 -7.60 -1.82
N LYS A 338 16.62 -8.00 -0.57
CA LYS A 338 16.53 -9.42 -0.19
C LYS A 338 15.36 -10.11 -0.90
N MET A 339 14.21 -9.47 -0.93
CA MET A 339 12.98 -10.04 -1.48
C MET A 339 12.97 -10.05 -3.01
N PHE A 340 13.24 -8.92 -3.65
CA PHE A 340 13.19 -8.80 -5.11
C PHE A 340 14.49 -9.19 -5.82
N GLY A 341 15.61 -9.37 -5.10
CA GLY A 341 16.84 -9.92 -5.62
C GLY A 341 16.78 -11.42 -5.91
N GLN A 342 15.72 -12.11 -5.49
CA GLN A 342 15.54 -13.56 -5.77
C GLN A 342 14.90 -13.78 -7.14
N ALA A 343 15.24 -14.90 -7.75
CA ALA A 343 14.65 -15.32 -9.02
C ALA A 343 13.16 -15.68 -8.85
N ASN A 344 12.43 -15.66 -9.96
CA ASN A 344 11.04 -16.14 -10.04
C ASN A 344 10.00 -15.31 -9.24
N ASN A 345 10.30 -14.06 -8.89
CA ASN A 345 9.29 -13.13 -8.37
C ASN A 345 8.28 -12.71 -9.45
N PHE A 346 8.68 -12.80 -10.70
CA PHE A 346 7.88 -12.44 -11.86
C PHE A 346 7.81 -13.60 -12.84
N ASN A 347 6.68 -13.81 -13.47
CA ASN A 347 6.52 -14.78 -14.53
C ASN A 347 7.10 -14.25 -15.86
N LYS A 348 7.04 -15.06 -16.93
CA LYS A 348 7.60 -14.70 -18.25
C LYS A 348 6.93 -13.47 -18.90
N LEU A 349 5.72 -13.10 -18.46
CA LEU A 349 4.97 -11.94 -18.93
C LEU A 349 5.16 -10.71 -18.03
N GLY A 350 5.98 -10.83 -16.99
CA GLY A 350 6.28 -9.75 -16.05
C GLY A 350 5.31 -9.60 -14.88
N PHE A 351 4.27 -10.44 -14.76
CA PHE A 351 3.36 -10.40 -13.63
C PHE A 351 3.94 -11.10 -12.40
N LEU A 352 3.59 -10.60 -11.20
CA LEU A 352 4.02 -11.21 -9.94
C LEU A 352 3.52 -12.66 -9.82
N THR A 353 4.39 -13.52 -9.30
CA THR A 353 4.10 -14.92 -8.99
C THR A 353 3.70 -15.10 -7.53
N ILE A 354 2.85 -16.10 -7.26
CA ILE A 354 2.39 -16.38 -5.90
C ILE A 354 3.54 -16.91 -5.04
N GLY A 355 3.78 -16.27 -3.92
CA GLY A 355 4.78 -16.67 -2.95
C GLY A 355 5.22 -15.52 -2.04
N PHE A 356 5.83 -15.87 -0.92
CA PHE A 356 6.48 -14.91 -0.05
C PHE A 356 7.80 -14.42 -0.68
N LEU A 357 8.59 -15.31 -1.21
CA LEU A 357 9.85 -15.06 -1.89
C LEU A 357 9.93 -15.95 -3.14
N GLY A 358 9.93 -15.34 -4.33
CA GLY A 358 9.84 -16.10 -5.57
C GLY A 358 8.45 -16.74 -5.77
N ASN A 359 8.41 -17.91 -6.43
CA ASN A 359 7.17 -18.63 -6.74
C ASN A 359 7.00 -19.82 -5.78
N HIS A 360 6.18 -19.67 -4.76
CA HIS A 360 5.83 -20.69 -3.76
C HIS A 360 4.33 -20.67 -3.44
N PRO A 361 3.46 -21.16 -4.30
CA PRO A 361 2.01 -21.06 -4.13
C PRO A 361 1.49 -21.78 -2.88
N ASN A 362 2.22 -22.76 -2.34
CA ASN A 362 1.82 -23.50 -1.12
C ASN A 362 1.82 -22.66 0.16
N VAL A 363 2.48 -21.50 0.18
CA VAL A 363 2.47 -20.60 1.36
C VAL A 363 1.35 -19.58 1.28
N ALA A 364 0.50 -19.67 0.27
CA ALA A 364 -0.63 -18.77 0.07
C ALA A 364 -1.88 -19.32 0.75
N ASP A 365 -2.67 -18.39 1.28
CA ASP A 365 -3.99 -18.73 1.78
C ASP A 365 -4.95 -19.05 0.62
N TRP A 366 -6.01 -19.76 0.94
CA TRP A 366 -7.03 -20.19 -0.01
C TRP A 366 -7.68 -19.06 -0.82
N TYR A 367 -7.69 -17.81 -0.31
CA TYR A 367 -8.23 -16.63 -0.98
C TYR A 367 -7.19 -15.88 -1.84
N THR A 368 -5.93 -16.27 -1.78
CA THR A 368 -4.84 -15.57 -2.47
C THR A 368 -4.80 -15.94 -3.95
N ASN A 369 -4.70 -14.94 -4.80
CA ASN A 369 -4.40 -15.09 -6.21
C ASN A 369 -3.22 -14.19 -6.59
N ASN A 370 -2.74 -14.27 -7.82
CA ASN A 370 -1.60 -13.47 -8.24
C ASN A 370 -1.88 -11.96 -8.32
N GLY A 371 -3.14 -11.52 -8.39
CA GLY A 371 -3.53 -10.12 -8.21
C GLY A 371 -3.32 -9.62 -6.79
N SER A 372 -3.52 -10.50 -5.79
CA SER A 372 -3.37 -10.15 -4.37
C SER A 372 -1.97 -9.64 -4.02
N LEU A 373 -0.95 -10.10 -4.72
CA LEU A 373 0.47 -9.84 -4.43
C LEU A 373 0.87 -8.39 -4.66
N TYR A 374 0.10 -7.66 -5.45
CA TYR A 374 0.36 -6.25 -5.73
C TYR A 374 0.19 -5.34 -4.51
N MET A 375 -0.30 -5.88 -3.38
CA MET A 375 -0.19 -5.25 -2.06
C MET A 375 1.24 -4.83 -1.71
N THR A 376 2.24 -5.56 -2.20
CA THR A 376 3.65 -5.25 -1.93
C THR A 376 4.05 -3.82 -2.37
N SER A 377 3.33 -3.23 -3.33
CA SER A 377 3.54 -1.85 -3.78
C SER A 377 3.39 -0.81 -2.66
N LEU A 378 2.60 -1.13 -1.64
CA LEU A 378 2.31 -0.23 -0.51
C LEU A 378 3.53 0.11 0.36
N ALA A 379 4.59 -0.70 0.30
CA ALA A 379 5.86 -0.38 0.96
C ALA A 379 6.66 0.72 0.23
N PHE A 380 6.30 1.04 -1.00
CA PHE A 380 7.02 1.97 -1.87
C PHE A 380 6.41 3.38 -1.90
N LEU A 381 5.46 3.70 -1.01
CA LEU A 381 4.84 5.03 -0.88
C LEU A 381 5.86 6.19 -0.82
N PRO A 382 7.05 6.04 -0.19
CA PRO A 382 8.07 7.09 -0.18
C PRO A 382 8.60 7.50 -1.56
N LEU A 383 8.40 6.73 -2.62
CA LEU A 383 8.68 7.18 -3.99
C LEU A 383 7.88 8.44 -4.36
N GLY A 384 6.76 8.71 -3.69
CA GLY A 384 6.00 9.95 -3.81
C GLY A 384 6.68 11.19 -3.20
N LEU A 385 7.86 11.06 -2.60
CA LEU A 385 8.72 12.18 -2.20
C LEU A 385 9.66 12.56 -3.35
N PRO A 386 9.96 13.84 -3.57
CA PRO A 386 10.97 14.27 -4.54
C PRO A 386 12.33 13.62 -4.30
N ALA A 387 13.16 13.51 -5.32
CA ALA A 387 14.46 12.84 -5.21
C ALA A 387 15.46 13.58 -4.28
N ASP A 388 15.28 14.87 -4.09
CA ASP A 388 16.05 15.72 -3.19
C ASP A 388 15.47 15.81 -1.77
N ASP A 389 14.38 15.08 -1.47
CA ASP A 389 13.80 15.03 -0.14
C ASP A 389 14.79 14.42 0.87
N PRO A 390 14.82 14.88 2.13
CA PRO A 390 15.64 14.30 3.19
C PRO A 390 15.49 12.78 3.35
N PHE A 391 14.32 12.21 3.08
CA PHE A 391 14.16 10.76 3.10
C PHE A 391 15.14 10.05 2.17
N TRP A 392 15.48 10.65 1.01
CA TRP A 392 16.38 10.08 0.01
C TRP A 392 17.82 10.55 0.19
N THR A 393 18.03 11.77 0.67
CA THR A 393 19.35 12.44 0.71
C THR A 393 20.06 12.34 2.05
N ASP A 394 19.35 12.13 3.16
CA ASP A 394 19.97 11.88 4.45
C ASP A 394 20.88 10.65 4.37
N PRO A 395 22.03 10.65 5.08
CA PRO A 395 22.90 9.49 5.13
C PRO A 395 22.16 8.21 5.53
N ALA A 396 22.52 7.07 4.95
CA ALA A 396 21.98 5.80 5.38
C ALA A 396 22.45 5.48 6.80
N GLU A 397 21.51 5.03 7.65
CA GLU A 397 21.78 4.64 9.02
C GLU A 397 21.39 3.20 9.27
N LYS A 398 22.07 2.55 10.22
CA LYS A 398 21.66 1.25 10.71
C LYS A 398 20.27 1.33 11.37
N TRP A 399 19.39 0.41 11.08
CA TRP A 399 18.10 0.30 11.75
C TRP A 399 18.26 -0.36 13.13
N THR A 400 17.25 -0.26 13.97
CA THR A 400 17.32 -0.60 15.41
C THR A 400 17.82 -2.01 15.66
N SER A 401 17.28 -3.02 14.99
CA SER A 401 17.70 -4.40 15.19
C SER A 401 19.18 -4.61 14.77
N LYS A 402 19.60 -3.95 13.69
CA LYS A 402 21.00 -4.00 13.25
C LYS A 402 21.95 -3.35 14.27
N LYS A 403 21.59 -2.17 14.81
CA LYS A 403 22.33 -1.51 15.89
C LYS A 403 22.45 -2.45 17.10
N ALA A 404 21.33 -3.04 17.52
CA ALA A 404 21.29 -3.91 18.70
C ALA A 404 22.20 -5.14 18.59
N TRP A 405 22.18 -5.83 17.45
CA TRP A 405 22.99 -7.03 17.24
C TRP A 405 24.47 -6.74 16.93
N GLU A 406 24.79 -5.53 16.52
CA GLU A 406 26.17 -5.06 16.35
C GLU A 406 26.75 -4.40 17.62
N GLY A 407 25.95 -4.25 18.68
CA GLY A 407 26.39 -3.68 19.96
C GLY A 407 26.42 -2.15 20.01
N ASP A 408 25.74 -1.50 19.06
CA ASP A 408 25.59 -0.05 19.04
C ASP A 408 24.45 0.42 19.95
N ASP A 409 24.50 1.65 20.42
CA ASP A 409 23.40 2.26 21.18
C ASP A 409 22.15 2.47 20.30
N PHE A 410 20.99 2.25 20.88
CA PHE A 410 19.69 2.49 20.26
C PHE A 410 18.64 2.91 21.30
N PRO A 411 17.58 3.65 20.89
CA PRO A 411 16.50 4.02 21.80
C PRO A 411 15.78 2.79 22.34
N LYS A 412 15.69 2.67 23.68
CA LYS A 412 14.91 1.61 24.32
C LYS A 412 13.43 1.78 24.01
N ASP A 413 12.75 0.69 23.67
CA ASP A 413 11.30 0.70 23.53
C ASP A 413 10.60 0.67 24.91
N HIS A 414 9.39 1.22 24.94
CA HIS A 414 8.55 1.27 26.14
C HIS A 414 7.13 0.88 25.78
N LYS A 415 6.44 0.21 26.71
CA LYS A 415 4.98 0.13 26.62
C LYS A 415 4.42 1.56 26.54
N TRP A 416 3.36 1.73 25.81
CA TRP A 416 2.72 3.03 25.72
C TRP A 416 1.80 3.24 26.92
N ASP A 417 2.27 4.02 27.89
CA ASP A 417 1.56 4.27 29.15
C ASP A 417 0.32 5.16 28.98
N ILE A 418 0.25 5.91 27.89
CA ILE A 418 -0.95 6.67 27.55
C ILE A 418 -1.91 5.69 26.83
N ASN A 419 -2.87 5.14 27.58
CA ASN A 419 -4.01 4.50 26.95
C ASN A 419 -4.90 5.60 26.37
N PRO A 420 -4.95 5.82 25.05
CA PRO A 420 -5.77 6.90 24.48
C PRO A 420 -7.25 6.73 24.74
N GLN A 421 -7.71 5.54 25.12
CA GLN A 421 -9.09 5.35 25.61
C GLN A 421 -9.34 6.08 26.93
N ILE A 422 -8.32 6.23 27.79
CA ILE A 422 -8.44 6.98 29.04
C ILE A 422 -8.55 8.49 28.79
N LEU A 423 -7.92 9.00 27.74
CA LEU A 423 -8.07 10.42 27.33
C LEU A 423 -9.50 10.80 26.91
N TYR A 424 -10.40 9.85 26.82
CA TYR A 424 -11.83 10.12 26.53
C TYR A 424 -12.64 10.47 27.76
N TRP A 425 -12.12 10.22 28.97
CA TRP A 425 -12.86 10.34 30.22
C TRP A 425 -12.35 11.49 31.11
N GLU A 426 -11.19 12.07 30.79
CA GLU A 426 -10.67 13.29 31.41
C GLU A 426 -10.96 14.51 30.53
#